data_db5b85b025cb568a3c726a4196370c1f
#
_entry.id   db5b85b025cb568a3c726a4196370c1f
#
_cell.length_a   1.000
_cell.length_b   1.000
_cell.length_c   1.000
_cell.angle_alpha   90.00
_cell.angle_beta   90.00
_cell.angle_gamma   90.00
#
_symmetry.space_group_name_H-M   'P 1'
#
loop_
_entity.id
_entity.type
_entity.pdbx_description
1 polymer ?
#
loop_
_entity_poly.entity_id
_entity_poly.type
_entity_poly.pdbx_seq_one_letter_code
_entity_poly.pdbx_strand_id
1 'polypeptide(L)'
;MDSDTSPDRVSRADPAAVAYDPHSALIVVDVQNDFADPAGGLSVAGGAEVVPILNRAIARARAGGALVAYTQDWHPESTPHFAKDGGIWPVHCVAGWWGAELHPALIVDGPVVRKGSNGEDGYSGFTMRDPTTGETTPTELQALLEAHGVGRVVIGGLATDYCVKATALDAARLGYDTTVLAGAIRAVDLAAGDGDRALAEMAAAGVRIDQEDEA
;
A
#
# COMPACT_ATOMS: atom_id res chain seq x y z
N MET A 1 -30.43 49.63 -24.25
CA MET A 1 -28.99 49.30 -24.29
C MET A 1 -28.66 48.80 -22.89
N ASP A 2 -28.95 47.54 -22.67
CA ASP A 2 -28.70 46.87 -21.38
C ASP A 2 -27.42 46.07 -21.52
N SER A 3 -26.41 46.51 -20.79
CA SER A 3 -25.12 45.80 -20.64
C SER A 3 -25.27 44.77 -19.51
N ASP A 4 -25.52 43.54 -19.94
CA ASP A 4 -25.43 42.36 -19.07
C ASP A 4 -23.94 42.08 -18.78
N THR A 5 -23.50 42.42 -17.59
CA THR A 5 -22.21 42.03 -17.03
C THR A 5 -22.44 40.87 -16.05
N SER A 6 -22.44 39.65 -16.59
CA SER A 6 -22.34 38.44 -15.75
C SER A 6 -21.02 38.43 -15.01
N PRO A 7 -21.03 38.23 -13.69
CA PRO A 7 -19.80 38.07 -12.91
C PRO A 7 -19.15 36.71 -13.21
N ASP A 8 -17.84 36.78 -13.36
CA ASP A 8 -16.93 35.66 -13.50
C ASP A 8 -17.31 34.45 -12.61
N ARG A 9 -17.56 33.33 -13.26
CA ARG A 9 -17.47 32.01 -12.61
C ARG A 9 -16.01 31.82 -12.21
N VAL A 10 -15.69 32.15 -10.97
CA VAL A 10 -14.50 31.62 -10.34
C VAL A 10 -14.64 30.10 -10.37
N SER A 11 -13.91 29.46 -11.29
CA SER A 11 -13.72 28.02 -11.31
C SER A 11 -13.22 27.64 -9.92
N ARG A 12 -14.07 27.01 -9.11
CA ARG A 12 -13.59 26.24 -7.96
C ARG A 12 -12.69 25.19 -8.58
N ALA A 13 -11.38 25.33 -8.36
CA ALA A 13 -10.47 24.22 -8.55
C ALA A 13 -11.04 23.06 -7.73
N ASP A 14 -11.41 21.96 -8.39
CA ASP A 14 -11.68 20.70 -7.71
C ASP A 14 -10.52 20.44 -6.77
N PRO A 15 -10.77 19.97 -5.52
CA PRO A 15 -9.67 19.53 -4.66
C PRO A 15 -8.85 18.55 -5.49
N ALA A 16 -7.57 18.89 -5.70
CA ALA A 16 -6.80 18.24 -6.76
C ALA A 16 -6.54 16.80 -6.37
N ALA A 17 -7.06 15.86 -7.13
CA ALA A 17 -6.67 14.46 -7.11
C ALA A 17 -5.15 14.33 -7.01
N VAL A 18 -4.63 13.29 -6.33
CA VAL A 18 -3.19 13.08 -6.14
C VAL A 18 -2.45 13.25 -7.47
N ALA A 19 -1.56 14.23 -7.53
CA ALA A 19 -0.76 14.50 -8.72
C ALA A 19 0.50 13.63 -8.71
N TYR A 20 0.76 12.97 -9.82
CA TYR A 20 1.96 12.17 -10.04
C TYR A 20 2.94 12.91 -10.95
N ASP A 21 4.24 12.80 -10.67
CA ASP A 21 5.35 13.33 -11.43
C ASP A 21 6.57 12.41 -11.33
N PRO A 22 7.69 12.67 -12.06
CA PRO A 22 8.87 11.82 -12.01
C PRO A 22 9.57 11.71 -10.64
N HIS A 23 9.23 12.59 -9.67
CA HIS A 23 9.75 12.56 -8.30
C HIS A 23 8.78 11.92 -7.31
N SER A 24 7.73 11.29 -7.81
CA SER A 24 6.76 10.55 -7.01
C SER A 24 6.80 9.06 -7.31
N ALA A 25 6.33 8.25 -6.37
CA ALA A 25 6.12 6.83 -6.56
C ALA A 25 4.73 6.41 -6.06
N LEU A 26 4.09 5.49 -6.76
CA LEU A 26 2.95 4.71 -6.27
C LEU A 26 3.50 3.39 -5.73
N ILE A 27 3.23 3.11 -4.46
CA ILE A 27 3.56 1.84 -3.80
C ILE A 27 2.26 1.05 -3.64
N VAL A 28 2.16 -0.07 -4.36
CA VAL A 28 1.02 -0.99 -4.30
C VAL A 28 1.38 -2.11 -3.33
N VAL A 29 0.73 -2.11 -2.16
CA VAL A 29 1.09 -2.95 -1.03
C VAL A 29 0.30 -4.25 -1.06
N ASP A 30 0.98 -5.38 -1.22
CA ASP A 30 0.54 -6.76 -0.96
C ASP A 30 -0.84 -7.13 -1.55
N VAL A 31 -1.15 -6.68 -2.76
CA VAL A 31 -2.40 -7.07 -3.44
C VAL A 31 -2.24 -8.47 -4.02
N GLN A 32 -2.14 -9.46 -3.11
CA GLN A 32 -1.91 -10.88 -3.39
C GLN A 32 -3.20 -11.68 -3.24
N ASN A 33 -3.25 -12.87 -3.84
CA ASN A 33 -4.46 -13.71 -3.80
C ASN A 33 -4.90 -14.05 -2.38
N ASP A 34 -3.96 -14.35 -1.46
CA ASP A 34 -4.30 -14.70 -0.09
C ASP A 34 -4.98 -13.55 0.68
N PHE A 35 -4.75 -12.31 0.29
CA PHE A 35 -5.38 -11.14 0.91
C PHE A 35 -6.58 -10.61 0.11
N ALA A 36 -6.49 -10.59 -1.22
CA ALA A 36 -7.48 -9.94 -2.06
C ALA A 36 -8.62 -10.88 -2.48
N ASP A 37 -8.33 -12.18 -2.71
CA ASP A 37 -9.34 -13.14 -3.16
C ASP A 37 -10.12 -13.71 -1.97
N PRO A 38 -11.46 -13.86 -2.05
CA PRO A 38 -12.26 -14.47 -1.00
C PRO A 38 -11.86 -15.92 -0.64
N ALA A 39 -11.17 -16.63 -1.54
CA ALA A 39 -10.65 -17.97 -1.30
C ALA A 39 -9.24 -17.97 -0.68
N GLY A 40 -8.66 -16.81 -0.44
CA GLY A 40 -7.32 -16.65 0.12
C GLY A 40 -7.19 -17.08 1.58
N GLY A 41 -6.00 -17.49 1.99
CA GLY A 41 -5.71 -17.99 3.34
C GLY A 41 -5.88 -16.96 4.46
N LEU A 42 -5.80 -15.66 4.12
CA LEU A 42 -6.01 -14.52 5.01
C LEU A 42 -6.80 -13.42 4.29
N SER A 43 -7.95 -13.81 3.73
CA SER A 43 -8.78 -12.93 2.92
C SER A 43 -9.28 -11.72 3.70
N VAL A 44 -9.04 -10.53 3.15
CA VAL A 44 -9.51 -9.24 3.67
C VAL A 44 -10.88 -8.93 3.09
N ALA A 45 -11.83 -8.55 3.93
CA ALA A 45 -13.18 -8.19 3.47
C ALA A 45 -13.12 -7.04 2.45
N GLY A 46 -13.66 -7.25 1.24
CA GLY A 46 -13.60 -6.28 0.16
C GLY A 46 -12.21 -6.12 -0.48
N GLY A 47 -11.26 -7.02 -0.19
CA GLY A 47 -9.87 -6.92 -0.67
C GLY A 47 -9.75 -6.80 -2.19
N ALA A 48 -10.55 -7.54 -2.97
CA ALA A 48 -10.55 -7.43 -4.42
C ALA A 48 -11.06 -6.08 -4.97
N GLU A 49 -11.83 -5.33 -4.17
CA GLU A 49 -12.39 -4.04 -4.59
C GLU A 49 -11.31 -2.96 -4.76
N VAL A 50 -10.13 -3.13 -4.13
CA VAL A 50 -9.02 -2.18 -4.29
C VAL A 50 -8.40 -2.27 -5.70
N VAL A 51 -8.50 -3.42 -6.36
CA VAL A 51 -7.81 -3.69 -7.64
C VAL A 51 -8.20 -2.71 -8.75
N PRO A 52 -9.48 -2.48 -9.08
CA PRO A 52 -9.85 -1.51 -10.11
C PRO A 52 -9.42 -0.08 -9.76
N ILE A 53 -9.43 0.30 -8.48
CA ILE A 53 -9.01 1.62 -8.01
C ILE A 53 -7.50 1.76 -8.20
N LEU A 54 -6.73 0.78 -7.75
CA LEU A 54 -5.27 0.77 -7.94
C LEU A 54 -4.87 0.76 -9.41
N ASN A 55 -5.59 0.03 -10.27
CA ASN A 55 -5.31 0.04 -11.70
C ASN A 55 -5.48 1.44 -12.33
N ARG A 56 -6.45 2.24 -11.87
CA ARG A 56 -6.58 3.66 -12.28
C ARG A 56 -5.41 4.50 -11.75
N ALA A 57 -5.05 4.33 -10.47
CA ALA A 57 -3.90 5.01 -9.88
C ALA A 57 -2.59 4.66 -10.60
N ILE A 58 -2.38 3.38 -10.94
CA ILE A 58 -1.24 2.91 -11.75
C ILE A 58 -1.20 3.61 -13.12
N ALA A 59 -2.33 3.68 -13.82
CA ALA A 59 -2.39 4.34 -15.11
C ALA A 59 -2.04 5.85 -15.01
N ARG A 60 -2.54 6.54 -13.96
CA ARG A 60 -2.22 7.95 -13.70
C ARG A 60 -0.76 8.15 -13.31
N ALA A 61 -0.23 7.30 -12.42
CA ALA A 61 1.17 7.35 -12.01
C ALA A 61 2.10 7.23 -13.22
N ARG A 62 1.84 6.27 -14.09
CA ARG A 62 2.59 6.10 -15.35
C ARG A 62 2.47 7.29 -16.28
N ALA A 63 1.27 7.83 -16.47
CA ALA A 63 1.05 9.01 -17.31
C ALA A 63 1.81 10.24 -16.77
N GLY A 64 1.97 10.35 -15.44
CA GLY A 64 2.78 11.36 -14.76
C GLY A 64 4.29 11.10 -14.77
N GLY A 65 4.73 9.94 -15.25
CA GLY A 65 6.14 9.53 -15.22
C GLY A 65 6.64 9.07 -13.84
N ALA A 66 5.71 8.78 -12.91
CA ALA A 66 6.04 8.29 -11.58
C ALA A 66 6.48 6.83 -11.61
N LEU A 67 7.33 6.46 -10.65
CA LEU A 67 7.65 5.05 -10.38
C LEU A 67 6.40 4.33 -9.84
N VAL A 68 6.15 3.11 -10.33
CA VAL A 68 5.19 2.19 -9.70
C VAL A 68 5.95 1.00 -9.15
N ALA A 69 5.88 0.79 -7.85
CA ALA A 69 6.52 -0.33 -7.16
C ALA A 69 5.46 -1.15 -6.41
N TYR A 70 5.71 -2.43 -6.27
CA TYR A 70 4.82 -3.38 -5.60
C TYR A 70 5.54 -4.01 -4.44
N THR A 71 4.83 -4.29 -3.34
CA THR A 71 5.34 -5.18 -2.31
C THR A 71 4.63 -6.53 -2.36
N GLN A 72 5.30 -7.55 -1.87
CA GLN A 72 4.81 -8.91 -1.90
C GLN A 72 5.32 -9.67 -0.68
N ASP A 73 4.41 -10.12 0.19
CA ASP A 73 4.74 -11.09 1.22
C ASP A 73 5.14 -12.41 0.56
N TRP A 74 6.26 -12.98 1.04
CA TRP A 74 6.86 -14.15 0.40
C TRP A 74 7.46 -15.07 1.45
N HIS A 75 6.59 -15.73 2.23
CA HIS A 75 7.00 -16.50 3.39
C HIS A 75 7.46 -17.92 3.03
N PRO A 76 8.44 -18.50 3.76
CA PRO A 76 8.69 -19.92 3.69
C PRO A 76 7.48 -20.71 4.24
N GLU A 77 7.40 -22.02 3.94
CA GLU A 77 6.30 -22.88 4.41
C GLU A 77 6.21 -23.00 5.95
N SER A 78 7.29 -22.69 6.64
CA SER A 78 7.38 -22.67 8.12
C SER A 78 8.13 -21.42 8.57
N THR A 79 7.49 -20.64 9.45
CA THR A 79 8.04 -19.43 10.05
C THR A 79 7.35 -19.15 11.39
N PRO A 80 8.06 -18.60 12.39
CA PRO A 80 7.46 -18.14 13.64
C PRO A 80 6.32 -17.11 13.48
N HIS A 81 6.15 -16.55 12.29
CA HIS A 81 5.04 -15.69 11.92
C HIS A 81 3.68 -16.43 11.91
N PHE A 82 3.68 -17.71 11.52
CA PHE A 82 2.47 -18.52 11.42
C PHE A 82 2.03 -19.15 12.74
N ALA A 83 0.73 -19.22 12.97
CA ALA A 83 0.14 -19.80 14.18
C ALA A 83 0.55 -21.26 14.41
N LYS A 84 0.72 -22.05 13.34
CA LYS A 84 1.20 -23.42 13.41
C LYS A 84 2.63 -23.55 13.94
N ASP A 85 3.40 -22.48 13.87
CA ASP A 85 4.81 -22.41 14.26
C ASP A 85 5.03 -21.47 15.48
N GLY A 86 3.94 -21.05 16.15
CA GLY A 86 3.98 -20.24 17.39
C GLY A 86 3.63 -18.75 17.21
N GLY A 87 3.37 -18.30 16.00
CA GLY A 87 2.91 -16.94 15.70
C GLY A 87 1.40 -16.76 15.85
N ILE A 88 0.85 -15.76 15.20
CA ILE A 88 -0.58 -15.40 15.31
C ILE A 88 -1.36 -15.58 14.00
N TRP A 89 -0.67 -15.63 12.87
CA TRP A 89 -1.33 -15.61 11.58
C TRP A 89 -1.62 -17.02 11.04
N PRO A 90 -2.74 -17.24 10.35
CA PRO A 90 -2.91 -18.42 9.54
C PRO A 90 -1.82 -18.48 8.46
N VAL A 91 -1.59 -19.65 7.88
CA VAL A 91 -0.65 -19.80 6.76
C VAL A 91 -1.15 -18.99 5.58
N HIS A 92 -0.31 -18.10 5.08
CA HIS A 92 -0.61 -17.24 3.93
C HIS A 92 0.67 -16.88 3.17
N CYS A 93 0.53 -16.45 1.94
CA CYS A 93 1.60 -15.94 1.07
C CYS A 93 2.85 -16.83 1.05
N VAL A 94 2.65 -18.15 1.02
CA VAL A 94 3.75 -19.11 0.96
C VAL A 94 4.42 -19.03 -0.42
N ALA A 95 5.73 -18.88 -0.42
CA ALA A 95 6.56 -18.73 -1.60
C ALA A 95 6.26 -19.78 -2.67
N GLY A 96 5.93 -19.32 -3.88
CA GLY A 96 5.61 -20.20 -5.01
C GLY A 96 4.21 -20.80 -5.00
N TRP A 97 3.37 -20.53 -4.01
CA TRP A 97 1.97 -20.93 -3.98
C TRP A 97 1.08 -19.85 -4.58
N TRP A 98 -0.09 -20.24 -5.06
CA TRP A 98 -1.08 -19.34 -5.64
C TRP A 98 -1.42 -18.14 -4.71
N GLY A 99 -1.52 -18.36 -3.41
CA GLY A 99 -1.84 -17.33 -2.44
C GLY A 99 -0.81 -16.19 -2.40
N ALA A 100 0.47 -16.51 -2.64
CA ALA A 100 1.55 -15.53 -2.68
C ALA A 100 1.62 -14.74 -4.00
N GLU A 101 0.95 -15.17 -5.05
CA GLU A 101 0.94 -14.45 -6.33
C GLU A 101 0.13 -13.16 -6.22
N LEU A 102 0.56 -12.12 -6.92
CA LEU A 102 -0.21 -10.89 -7.06
C LEU A 102 -1.53 -11.18 -7.77
N HIS A 103 -2.59 -10.49 -7.36
CA HIS A 103 -3.94 -10.72 -7.88
C HIS A 103 -3.98 -10.58 -9.42
N PRO A 104 -4.56 -11.54 -10.16
CA PRO A 104 -4.43 -11.63 -11.62
C PRO A 104 -5.07 -10.45 -12.38
N ALA A 105 -6.01 -9.74 -11.77
CA ALA A 105 -6.59 -8.54 -12.37
C ALA A 105 -5.82 -7.24 -12.06
N LEU A 106 -4.77 -7.31 -11.20
CA LEU A 106 -3.91 -6.17 -10.94
C LEU A 106 -2.95 -5.95 -12.12
N ILE A 107 -2.83 -4.72 -12.58
CA ILE A 107 -1.80 -4.36 -13.55
C ILE A 107 -0.45 -4.31 -12.83
N VAL A 108 0.45 -5.23 -13.21
CA VAL A 108 1.80 -5.29 -12.65
C VAL A 108 2.82 -4.99 -13.76
N ASP A 109 3.46 -3.82 -13.65
CA ASP A 109 4.48 -3.36 -14.60
C ASP A 109 5.44 -2.43 -13.87
N GLY A 110 6.33 -3.03 -13.11
CA GLY A 110 7.31 -2.36 -12.27
C GLY A 110 7.99 -3.32 -11.30
N PRO A 111 8.96 -2.86 -10.52
CA PRO A 111 9.68 -3.68 -9.57
C PRO A 111 8.77 -4.21 -8.45
N VAL A 112 8.99 -5.47 -8.09
CA VAL A 112 8.31 -6.14 -6.97
C VAL A 112 9.31 -6.39 -5.87
N VAL A 113 9.08 -5.80 -4.70
CA VAL A 113 9.90 -5.94 -3.50
C VAL A 113 9.29 -7.04 -2.63
N ARG A 114 10.02 -8.13 -2.44
CA ARG A 114 9.59 -9.23 -1.58
C ARG A 114 10.02 -9.01 -0.14
N LYS A 115 9.19 -9.41 0.79
CA LYS A 115 9.42 -9.31 2.23
C LYS A 115 9.03 -10.60 2.95
N GLY A 116 9.63 -10.88 4.11
CA GLY A 116 9.37 -12.09 4.88
C GLY A 116 10.03 -13.37 4.33
N SER A 117 10.96 -13.26 3.36
CA SER A 117 11.51 -14.40 2.61
C SER A 117 12.36 -15.36 3.45
N ASN A 118 12.91 -14.91 4.58
CA ASN A 118 13.69 -15.76 5.49
C ASN A 118 12.94 -16.05 6.78
N GLY A 119 11.63 -15.80 6.82
CA GLY A 119 10.78 -16.06 7.98
C GLY A 119 10.54 -14.86 8.89
N GLU A 120 10.95 -13.66 8.46
CA GLU A 120 10.70 -12.43 9.17
C GLU A 120 9.22 -12.01 9.10
N ASP A 121 8.80 -11.13 10.04
CA ASP A 121 7.57 -10.35 9.92
C ASP A 121 7.75 -9.30 8.81
N GLY A 122 7.00 -9.39 7.76
CA GLY A 122 7.08 -8.53 6.58
C GLY A 122 6.01 -7.45 6.55
N TYR A 123 5.71 -6.73 7.62
CA TYR A 123 4.63 -5.73 7.59
C TYR A 123 4.98 -4.52 6.73
N SER A 124 6.15 -3.91 6.95
CA SER A 124 6.54 -2.73 6.18
C SER A 124 7.12 -3.09 4.83
N GLY A 125 6.80 -2.30 3.81
CA GLY A 125 7.50 -2.36 2.52
C GLY A 125 8.98 -1.96 2.63
N PHE A 126 9.37 -1.25 3.68
CA PHE A 126 10.75 -0.76 3.87
C PHE A 126 11.60 -1.65 4.77
N THR A 127 10.99 -2.37 5.70
CA THR A 127 11.69 -3.13 6.71
C THR A 127 11.07 -4.50 6.97
N MET A 128 11.91 -5.46 7.34
CA MET A 128 11.51 -6.78 7.82
C MET A 128 12.03 -6.95 9.24
N ARG A 129 11.24 -7.58 10.12
CA ARG A 129 11.60 -7.80 11.52
C ARG A 129 11.68 -9.29 11.80
N ASP A 130 12.81 -9.74 12.35
CA ASP A 130 12.95 -11.09 12.88
C ASP A 130 12.02 -11.26 14.11
N PRO A 131 11.03 -12.16 14.07
CA PRO A 131 10.07 -12.33 15.16
C PRO A 131 10.69 -12.90 16.43
N THR A 132 11.87 -13.55 16.34
CA THR A 132 12.58 -14.17 17.46
C THR A 132 13.52 -13.19 18.15
N THR A 133 14.35 -12.50 17.38
CA THR A 133 15.38 -11.57 17.90
C THR A 133 14.89 -10.14 18.02
N GLY A 134 13.87 -9.78 17.24
CA GLY A 134 13.38 -8.41 17.10
C GLY A 134 14.27 -7.53 16.21
N GLU A 135 15.32 -8.08 15.63
CA GLU A 135 16.20 -7.35 14.70
C GLU A 135 15.44 -6.91 13.45
N THR A 136 15.71 -5.71 12.99
CA THR A 136 15.08 -5.14 11.79
C THR A 136 16.11 -4.99 10.70
N THR A 137 15.78 -5.47 9.50
CA THR A 137 16.60 -5.35 8.29
C THR A 137 15.85 -4.57 7.21
N PRO A 138 16.52 -3.75 6.38
CA PRO A 138 15.88 -3.04 5.30
C PRO A 138 15.50 -4.00 4.16
N THR A 139 14.44 -3.63 3.42
CA THR A 139 14.15 -4.17 2.10
C THR A 139 14.88 -3.37 1.02
N GLU A 140 14.66 -3.74 -0.25
CA GLU A 140 15.21 -3.00 -1.39
C GLU A 140 14.40 -1.73 -1.71
N LEU A 141 13.24 -1.49 -1.09
CA LEU A 141 12.31 -0.42 -1.48
C LEU A 141 12.93 0.96 -1.34
N GLN A 142 13.62 1.25 -0.22
CA GLN A 142 14.22 2.57 -0.01
C GLN A 142 15.29 2.85 -1.08
N ALA A 143 16.19 1.91 -1.33
CA ALA A 143 17.25 2.07 -2.34
C ALA A 143 16.65 2.28 -3.74
N LEU A 144 15.54 1.58 -4.06
CA LEU A 144 14.83 1.76 -5.31
C LEU A 144 14.26 3.18 -5.45
N LEU A 145 13.60 3.71 -4.41
CA LEU A 145 13.05 5.07 -4.40
C LEU A 145 14.15 6.13 -4.53
N GLU A 146 15.24 5.98 -3.79
CA GLU A 146 16.40 6.88 -3.83
C GLU A 146 17.05 6.90 -5.23
N ALA A 147 17.22 5.73 -5.86
CA ALA A 147 17.77 5.63 -7.21
C ALA A 147 16.92 6.36 -8.27
N HIS A 148 15.64 6.53 -8.02
CA HIS A 148 14.70 7.26 -8.90
C HIS A 148 14.49 8.72 -8.46
N GLY A 149 15.17 9.20 -7.42
CA GLY A 149 15.03 10.57 -6.94
C GLY A 149 13.64 10.88 -6.39
N VAL A 150 12.95 9.87 -5.83
CA VAL A 150 11.60 10.01 -5.28
C VAL A 150 11.64 10.80 -3.98
N GLY A 151 10.80 11.82 -3.88
CA GLY A 151 10.57 12.61 -2.66
C GLY A 151 9.16 12.45 -2.09
N ARG A 152 8.22 11.93 -2.89
CA ARG A 152 6.82 11.74 -2.52
C ARG A 152 6.36 10.34 -2.83
N VAL A 153 5.63 9.72 -1.91
CA VAL A 153 5.06 8.39 -2.09
C VAL A 153 3.55 8.41 -1.90
N VAL A 154 2.86 7.68 -2.76
CA VAL A 154 1.43 7.42 -2.70
C VAL A 154 1.27 5.93 -2.44
N ILE A 155 0.43 5.55 -1.48
CA ILE A 155 0.34 4.18 -1.00
C ILE A 155 -1.11 3.72 -1.07
N GLY A 156 -1.33 2.52 -1.60
CA GLY A 156 -2.59 1.80 -1.56
C GLY A 156 -2.35 0.30 -1.54
N GLY A 157 -3.35 -0.49 -1.21
CA GLY A 157 -3.25 -1.95 -1.13
C GLY A 157 -3.77 -2.54 0.18
N LEU A 158 -3.17 -3.62 0.63
CA LEU A 158 -3.65 -4.45 1.73
C LEU A 158 -2.56 -4.72 2.78
N ALA A 159 -2.90 -4.84 4.08
CA ALA A 159 -4.14 -4.37 4.67
C ALA A 159 -3.90 -3.06 5.41
N THR A 160 -4.95 -2.23 5.53
CA THR A 160 -4.88 -0.87 6.11
C THR A 160 -4.19 -0.85 7.46
N ASP A 161 -4.59 -1.74 8.37
CA ASP A 161 -4.19 -1.81 9.78
C ASP A 161 -2.85 -2.53 10.00
N TYR A 162 -2.28 -3.13 8.96
CA TYR A 162 -0.98 -3.83 8.99
C TYR A 162 0.01 -3.27 7.98
N CYS A 163 0.11 -3.88 6.80
CA CYS A 163 1.19 -3.58 5.86
C CYS A 163 1.10 -2.17 5.27
N VAL A 164 -0.10 -1.66 4.99
CA VAL A 164 -0.29 -0.27 4.53
C VAL A 164 0.16 0.71 5.61
N LYS A 165 -0.34 0.55 6.85
CA LYS A 165 0.06 1.39 7.99
C LYS A 165 1.57 1.35 8.23
N ALA A 166 2.15 0.16 8.33
CA ALA A 166 3.57 0.01 8.58
C ALA A 166 4.43 0.67 7.48
N THR A 167 4.04 0.48 6.23
CA THR A 167 4.72 1.09 5.08
C THR A 167 4.59 2.62 5.10
N ALA A 168 3.40 3.14 5.38
CA ALA A 168 3.16 4.59 5.41
C ALA A 168 3.90 5.29 6.55
N LEU A 169 3.92 4.68 7.75
CA LEU A 169 4.65 5.21 8.90
C LEU A 169 6.16 5.20 8.67
N ASP A 170 6.70 4.14 8.07
CA ASP A 170 8.12 4.08 7.72
C ASP A 170 8.47 5.10 6.64
N ALA A 171 7.64 5.27 5.62
CA ALA A 171 7.83 6.29 4.60
C ALA A 171 7.89 7.70 5.20
N ALA A 172 6.94 8.04 6.07
CA ALA A 172 6.92 9.33 6.75
C ALA A 172 8.15 9.53 7.65
N ARG A 173 8.55 8.50 8.40
CA ARG A 173 9.76 8.51 9.24
C ARG A 173 11.05 8.69 8.43
N LEU A 174 11.10 8.16 7.22
CA LEU A 174 12.22 8.31 6.28
C LEU A 174 12.21 9.67 5.57
N GLY A 175 11.18 10.51 5.79
CA GLY A 175 11.10 11.88 5.27
C GLY A 175 10.41 12.02 3.91
N TYR A 176 9.75 10.97 3.40
CA TYR A 176 8.93 11.08 2.19
C TYR A 176 7.63 11.86 2.48
N ASP A 177 7.23 12.74 1.56
CA ASP A 177 5.85 13.27 1.53
C ASP A 177 4.89 12.12 1.21
N THR A 178 4.17 11.65 2.24
CA THR A 178 3.44 10.39 2.18
C THR A 178 1.93 10.62 2.12
N THR A 179 1.28 9.97 1.15
CA THR A 179 -0.18 9.96 0.99
C THR A 179 -0.69 8.52 0.92
N VAL A 180 -1.79 8.24 1.60
CA VAL A 180 -2.52 6.96 1.49
C VAL A 180 -3.86 7.20 0.78
N LEU A 181 -4.16 6.38 -0.22
CA LEU A 181 -5.42 6.39 -0.97
C LEU A 181 -6.50 5.62 -0.17
N ALA A 182 -7.38 6.33 0.54
CA ALA A 182 -8.38 5.71 1.41
C ALA A 182 -9.37 4.79 0.66
N GLY A 183 -9.72 5.14 -0.59
CA GLY A 183 -10.55 4.29 -1.44
C GLY A 183 -9.87 2.98 -1.86
N ALA A 184 -8.53 2.96 -1.92
CA ALA A 184 -7.72 1.86 -2.43
C ALA A 184 -7.10 0.98 -1.33
N ILE A 185 -7.68 0.95 -0.13
CA ILE A 185 -7.22 0.12 0.99
C ILE A 185 -8.39 -0.58 1.66
N ARG A 186 -8.13 -1.72 2.32
CA ARG A 186 -9.11 -2.43 3.16
C ARG A 186 -8.40 -2.98 4.39
N ALA A 187 -9.09 -2.97 5.54
CA ALA A 187 -8.56 -3.45 6.82
C ALA A 187 -8.89 -4.92 7.07
N VAL A 188 -8.05 -5.61 7.83
CA VAL A 188 -8.36 -6.94 8.40
C VAL A 188 -9.38 -6.80 9.52
N ASP A 189 -9.27 -5.76 10.35
CA ASP A 189 -10.17 -5.47 11.47
C ASP A 189 -10.32 -6.67 12.43
N LEU A 190 -9.20 -7.26 12.89
CA LEU A 190 -9.26 -8.33 13.91
C LEU A 190 -10.04 -7.89 15.15
N ALA A 191 -9.88 -6.65 15.56
CA ALA A 191 -10.78 -5.99 16.49
C ALA A 191 -11.49 -4.84 15.75
N ALA A 192 -12.79 -4.73 15.95
CA ALA A 192 -13.60 -3.70 15.27
C ALA A 192 -12.98 -2.29 15.42
N GLY A 193 -12.78 -1.61 14.29
CA GLY A 193 -12.21 -0.28 14.20
C GLY A 193 -10.66 -0.23 14.21
N ASP A 194 -9.96 -1.36 14.01
CA ASP A 194 -8.51 -1.35 13.82
C ASP A 194 -8.11 -0.52 12.60
N GLY A 195 -8.87 -0.59 11.51
CA GLY A 195 -8.67 0.23 10.33
C GLY A 195 -8.79 1.72 10.61
N ASP A 196 -9.83 2.15 11.34
CA ASP A 196 -10.01 3.56 11.71
C ASP A 196 -8.88 4.06 12.61
N ARG A 197 -8.44 3.22 13.57
CA ARG A 197 -7.30 3.54 14.43
C ARG A 197 -6.01 3.66 13.61
N ALA A 198 -5.81 2.77 12.64
CA ALA A 198 -4.65 2.83 11.76
C ALA A 198 -4.61 4.11 10.91
N LEU A 199 -5.75 4.54 10.36
CA LEU A 199 -5.86 5.82 9.66
C LEU A 199 -5.55 7.00 10.58
N ALA A 200 -6.05 7.00 11.81
CA ALA A 200 -5.77 8.04 12.78
C ALA A 200 -4.28 8.09 13.17
N GLU A 201 -3.63 6.93 13.37
CA GLU A 201 -2.20 6.83 13.65
C GLU A 201 -1.35 7.37 12.48
N MET A 202 -1.68 6.99 11.25
CA MET A 202 -1.00 7.50 10.06
C MET A 202 -1.15 9.02 9.93
N ALA A 203 -2.37 9.54 10.10
CA ALA A 203 -2.61 10.99 10.06
C ALA A 203 -1.84 11.74 11.16
N ALA A 204 -1.79 11.21 12.38
CA ALA A 204 -1.01 11.79 13.48
C ALA A 204 0.51 11.81 13.22
N ALA A 205 1.00 10.87 12.40
CA ALA A 205 2.39 10.83 11.94
C ALA A 205 2.69 11.75 10.74
N GLY A 206 1.70 12.52 10.27
CA GLY A 206 1.86 13.44 9.14
C GLY A 206 1.57 12.83 7.77
N VAL A 207 1.06 11.60 7.71
CA VAL A 207 0.61 10.98 6.46
C VAL A 207 -0.72 11.62 6.05
N ARG A 208 -0.80 12.06 4.80
CA ARG A 208 -2.05 12.55 4.21
C ARG A 208 -2.95 11.37 3.86
N ILE A 209 -4.19 11.42 4.29
CA ILE A 209 -5.22 10.43 3.90
C ILE A 209 -6.09 11.08 2.83
N ASP A 210 -5.94 10.59 1.61
CA ASP A 210 -6.74 11.06 0.48
C ASP A 210 -8.05 10.29 0.44
N GLN A 211 -9.16 11.03 0.58
CA GLN A 211 -10.53 10.49 0.62
C GLN A 211 -11.17 10.45 -0.77
N GLU A 212 -10.50 10.98 -1.80
CA GLU A 212 -11.05 10.97 -3.14
C GLU A 212 -11.01 9.54 -3.70
N ASP A 213 -12.15 9.09 -4.20
CA ASP A 213 -12.19 7.93 -5.07
C ASP A 213 -11.47 8.30 -6.36
N GLU A 214 -10.52 7.49 -6.79
CA GLU A 214 -9.84 7.60 -8.08
C GLU A 214 -10.90 7.38 -9.22
N ALA A 215 -11.75 8.38 -9.42
CA ALA A 215 -12.86 8.36 -10.36
C ALA A 215 -12.39 8.36 -11.84
#